data_9e39a80d09b9e1e38ca7c2a1764f022f
#
_entry.id   9e39a80d09b9e1e38ca7c2a1764f022f
#
_cell.length_a   1.000
_cell.length_b   1.000
_cell.length_c   1.000
_cell.angle_alpha   90.00
_cell.angle_beta   90.00
_cell.angle_gamma   90.00
#
_symmetry.space_group_name_H-M   'P 1'
#
loop_
_entity.id
_entity.type
_entity.pdbx_description
1 polymer ?
#
loop_
_entity_poly.entity_id
_entity_poly.type
_entity_poly.pdbx_seq_one_letter_code
_entity_poly.pdbx_strand_id
1 'polypeptide(L)'
;ILREVIIPVMAIPRRAKDGTTRENEPVNKSQIYITTAGYKGTYPYDRLIGLLVRMITQPDRCMVLGGTWRTPVAVGLQQKTFITDQKNEGTYNEASFEREYESRWSGTVEDAFFNSDTFNRNRILN
;
A
#
# COMPACT_ATOMS: atom_id res chain seq x y z
N ILE A 1 11.33 8.51 10.76
CA ILE A 1 11.58 9.60 9.78
C ILE A 1 10.26 10.14 9.24
N LEU A 2 9.34 9.34 8.65
CA LEU A 2 8.11 9.87 8.04
C LEU A 2 7.25 10.66 9.04
N ARG A 3 6.97 10.10 10.21
CA ARG A 3 6.15 10.76 11.24
C ARG A 3 6.84 11.95 11.90
N GLU A 4 8.15 11.85 12.10
CA GLU A 4 8.92 12.80 12.90
C GLU A 4 9.45 13.98 12.08
N VAL A 5 9.67 13.78 10.78
CA VAL A 5 10.26 14.80 9.90
C VAL A 5 9.32 15.20 8.78
N ILE A 6 8.87 14.27 7.96
CA ILE A 6 8.11 14.59 6.75
C ILE A 6 6.73 15.15 7.06
N ILE A 7 5.98 14.52 7.96
CA ILE A 7 4.62 14.97 8.30
C ILE A 7 4.63 16.38 8.92
N PRO A 8 5.49 16.72 9.89
CA PRO A 8 5.59 18.09 10.41
C PRO A 8 5.96 19.12 9.34
N VAL A 9 6.89 18.82 8.43
CA VAL A 9 7.25 19.71 7.32
C VAL A 9 6.08 19.97 6.37
N MET A 10 5.19 19.00 6.20
CA MET A 10 3.98 19.16 5.39
C MET A 10 2.92 20.07 6.04
N ALA A 11 2.98 20.28 7.34
CA ALA A 11 2.08 21.21 8.04
C ALA A 11 2.46 22.67 7.83
N ILE A 12 3.64 22.96 7.28
CA ILE A 12 4.08 24.34 7.02
C ILE A 12 3.28 24.91 5.84
N PRO A 13 2.60 26.07 6.01
CA PRO A 13 1.84 26.70 4.92
C PRO A 13 2.72 27.04 3.72
N ARG A 14 2.14 27.02 2.54
CA ARG A 14 2.82 27.53 1.34
C ARG A 14 3.00 29.02 1.46
N ARG A 15 4.19 29.48 1.07
CA ARG A 15 4.45 30.93 0.91
C ARG A 15 4.23 31.32 -0.55
N ALA A 16 3.62 32.48 -0.75
CA ALA A 16 3.58 33.14 -2.05
C ALA A 16 4.98 33.66 -2.44
N LYS A 17 5.16 34.07 -3.69
CA LYS A 17 6.46 34.60 -4.18
C LYS A 17 6.90 35.85 -3.44
N ASP A 18 5.97 36.62 -2.89
CA ASP A 18 6.19 37.81 -2.07
C ASP A 18 6.53 37.50 -0.59
N GLY A 19 6.62 36.21 -0.23
CA GLY A 19 6.91 35.75 1.15
C GLY A 19 5.71 35.72 2.07
N THR A 20 4.52 36.15 1.64
CA THR A 20 3.29 36.08 2.45
C THR A 20 2.78 34.66 2.58
N THR A 21 2.14 34.35 3.71
CA THR A 21 1.51 33.05 3.94
C THR A 21 0.11 33.06 3.32
N ARG A 22 -0.20 32.05 2.50
CA ARG A 22 -1.56 31.87 1.97
C ARG A 22 -2.43 31.19 3.04
N GLU A 23 -3.08 32.02 3.86
CA GLU A 23 -3.89 31.54 5.00
C GLU A 23 -5.15 30.78 4.58
N ASN A 24 -5.65 30.98 3.36
CA ASN A 24 -6.92 30.41 2.88
C ASN A 24 -6.77 29.22 1.92
N GLU A 25 -5.60 28.59 1.81
CA GLU A 25 -5.47 27.36 1.01
C GLU A 25 -6.00 26.17 1.82
N PRO A 26 -7.11 25.52 1.40
CA PRO A 26 -7.74 24.45 2.19
C PRO A 26 -6.89 23.18 2.21
N VAL A 27 -5.98 23.00 1.26
CA VAL A 27 -5.05 21.87 1.18
C VAL A 27 -3.67 22.35 0.76
N ASN A 28 -2.73 22.37 1.71
CA ASN A 28 -1.38 22.84 1.43
C ASN A 28 -0.53 21.82 0.70
N LYS A 29 -0.66 20.53 1.03
CA LYS A 29 0.22 19.48 0.51
C LYS A 29 -0.50 18.13 0.48
N SER A 30 -0.16 17.32 -0.52
CA SER A 30 -0.68 15.97 -0.67
C SER A 30 0.42 14.94 -0.44
N GLN A 31 0.06 13.80 0.10
CA GLN A 31 0.92 12.62 0.23
C GLN A 31 0.41 11.56 -0.73
N ILE A 32 1.32 11.01 -1.52
CA ILE A 32 1.04 9.89 -2.42
C ILE A 32 1.94 8.75 -2.01
N TYR A 33 1.34 7.60 -1.73
CA TYR A 33 2.04 6.36 -1.42
C TYR A 33 1.80 5.39 -2.57
N ILE A 34 2.88 4.88 -3.13
CA ILE A 34 2.86 3.84 -4.17
C ILE A 34 3.60 2.64 -3.61
N THR A 35 2.95 1.50 -3.57
CA THR A 35 3.53 0.26 -3.06
C THR A 35 2.84 -0.95 -3.66
N THR A 36 3.52 -2.07 -3.70
CA THR A 36 2.93 -3.40 -3.87
C THR A 36 2.50 -3.95 -2.51
N ALA A 37 1.67 -4.98 -2.51
CA ALA A 37 1.36 -5.71 -1.29
C ALA A 37 2.62 -6.39 -0.75
N GLY A 38 2.74 -6.42 0.55
CA GLY A 38 3.85 -7.03 1.25
C GLY A 38 3.36 -7.91 2.40
N TYR A 39 3.92 -7.70 3.59
CA TYR A 39 3.58 -8.50 4.77
C TYR A 39 2.71 -7.70 5.73
N LYS A 40 1.71 -8.37 6.33
CA LYS A 40 0.93 -7.85 7.45
C LYS A 40 1.83 -7.58 8.64
N GLY A 41 1.49 -6.57 9.45
CA GLY A 41 2.33 -6.16 10.58
C GLY A 41 3.54 -5.29 10.21
N THR A 42 3.67 -4.92 8.94
CA THR A 42 4.68 -3.96 8.49
C THR A 42 4.11 -2.55 8.40
N TYR A 43 4.98 -1.54 8.45
CA TYR A 43 4.57 -0.15 8.35
C TYR A 43 3.69 0.16 7.11
N PRO A 44 3.99 -0.31 5.89
CA PRO A 44 3.11 -0.09 4.74
C PRO A 44 1.71 -0.66 4.92
N TYR A 45 1.59 -1.84 5.54
CA TYR A 45 0.30 -2.45 5.84
C TYR A 45 -0.52 -1.62 6.83
N ASP A 46 0.09 -1.23 7.95
CA ASP A 46 -0.58 -0.40 8.97
C ASP A 46 -1.00 0.95 8.38
N ARG A 47 -0.16 1.50 7.49
CA ARG A 47 -0.47 2.74 6.78
C ARG A 47 -1.65 2.58 5.85
N LEU A 48 -1.72 1.47 5.10
CA LEU A 48 -2.86 1.15 4.24
C LEU A 48 -4.16 1.08 5.05
N ILE A 49 -4.17 0.34 6.16
CA ILE A 49 -5.35 0.23 7.03
C ILE A 49 -5.78 1.60 7.54
N GLY A 50 -4.84 2.42 8.01
CA GLY A 50 -5.13 3.77 8.45
C GLY A 50 -5.70 4.67 7.35
N LEU A 51 -5.23 4.51 6.10
CA LEU A 51 -5.74 5.26 4.96
C LEU A 51 -7.13 4.77 4.53
N LEU A 52 -7.41 3.48 4.59
CA LEU A 52 -8.74 2.92 4.32
C LEU A 52 -9.79 3.44 5.32
N VAL A 53 -9.45 3.47 6.60
CA VAL A 53 -10.33 4.09 7.63
C VAL A 53 -10.56 5.57 7.32
N ARG A 54 -9.51 6.31 6.95
CA ARG A 54 -9.64 7.72 6.60
C ARG A 54 -10.45 7.95 5.32
N MET A 55 -10.37 7.07 4.35
CA MET A 55 -11.17 7.17 3.13
C MET A 55 -12.68 7.09 3.43
N ILE A 56 -13.05 6.30 4.45
CA ILE A 56 -14.45 6.21 4.90
C ILE A 56 -14.86 7.44 5.71
N THR A 57 -13.99 7.90 6.60
CA THR A 57 -14.32 9.00 7.52
C THR A 57 -14.07 10.39 6.93
N GLN A 58 -13.21 10.51 5.93
CA GLN A 58 -12.79 11.76 5.29
C GLN A 58 -12.62 11.56 3.77
N PRO A 59 -13.68 11.24 3.02
CA PRO A 59 -13.59 10.88 1.60
C PRO A 59 -13.01 12.01 0.73
N ASP A 60 -13.25 13.27 1.11
CA ASP A 60 -12.74 14.44 0.38
C ASP A 60 -11.22 14.65 0.53
N ARG A 61 -10.58 13.96 1.46
CA ARG A 61 -9.17 14.16 1.81
C ARG A 61 -8.30 12.93 1.61
N CYS A 62 -8.90 11.77 1.45
CA CYS A 62 -8.17 10.53 1.36
C CYS A 62 -8.80 9.59 0.34
N MET A 63 -7.98 9.07 -0.56
CA MET A 63 -8.38 8.06 -1.52
C MET A 63 -7.35 6.93 -1.51
N VAL A 64 -7.84 5.70 -1.52
CA VAL A 64 -7.03 4.50 -1.68
C VAL A 64 -7.46 3.81 -2.96
N LEU A 65 -6.51 3.56 -3.83
CA LEU A 65 -6.70 2.80 -5.06
C LEU A 65 -5.87 1.52 -4.97
N GLY A 66 -6.45 0.43 -5.36
CA GLY A 66 -5.77 -0.85 -5.46
C GLY A 66 -6.30 -1.64 -6.65
N GLY A 67 -5.53 -2.58 -7.13
CA GLY A 67 -5.91 -3.41 -8.25
C GLY A 67 -4.99 -4.61 -8.39
N THR A 68 -5.39 -5.53 -9.26
CA THR A 68 -4.61 -6.70 -9.64
C THR A 68 -4.14 -6.54 -11.08
N TRP A 69 -3.26 -7.42 -11.53
CA TRP A 69 -2.82 -7.49 -12.92
C TRP A 69 -3.97 -7.58 -13.95
N ARG A 70 -5.17 -8.00 -13.52
CA ARG A 70 -6.35 -8.09 -14.40
C ARG A 70 -6.83 -6.72 -14.88
N THR A 71 -6.64 -5.70 -14.07
CA THR A 71 -7.06 -4.33 -14.42
C THR A 71 -6.34 -3.80 -15.65
N PRO A 72 -4.99 -3.76 -15.73
CA PRO A 72 -4.30 -3.29 -16.93
C PRO A 72 -4.56 -4.19 -18.15
N VAL A 73 -4.77 -5.50 -17.97
CA VAL A 73 -5.15 -6.39 -19.08
C VAL A 73 -6.55 -6.05 -19.59
N ALA A 74 -7.51 -5.81 -18.71
CA ALA A 74 -8.88 -5.49 -19.08
C ALA A 74 -9.00 -4.18 -19.87
N VAL A 75 -8.14 -3.21 -19.57
CA VAL A 75 -8.12 -1.91 -20.29
C VAL A 75 -7.13 -1.88 -21.46
N GLY A 76 -6.51 -3.01 -21.80
CA GLY A 76 -5.63 -3.13 -22.96
C GLY A 76 -4.23 -2.53 -22.79
N LEU A 77 -3.83 -2.20 -21.55
CA LEU A 77 -2.48 -1.67 -21.25
C LEU A 77 -1.44 -2.77 -21.11
N GLN A 78 -1.86 -4.02 -20.96
CA GLN A 78 -0.98 -5.17 -20.79
C GLN A 78 -1.49 -6.37 -21.60
N GLN A 79 -0.58 -7.18 -22.11
CA GLN A 79 -0.92 -8.38 -22.90
C GLN A 79 -1.52 -9.47 -22.01
N LYS A 80 -2.49 -10.22 -22.55
CA LYS A 80 -3.13 -11.34 -21.83
C LYS A 80 -2.16 -12.47 -21.51
N THR A 81 -1.11 -12.65 -22.32
CA THR A 81 -0.07 -13.68 -22.14
C THR A 81 0.89 -13.36 -20.99
N PHE A 82 0.93 -12.13 -20.51
CA PHE A 82 1.86 -11.67 -19.48
C PHE A 82 1.97 -12.64 -18.29
N ILE A 83 0.83 -13.12 -17.79
CA ILE A 83 0.82 -14.03 -16.64
C ILE A 83 1.37 -15.40 -16.98
N THR A 84 1.07 -15.89 -18.19
CA THR A 84 1.62 -17.17 -18.65
C THR A 84 3.13 -17.08 -18.80
N ASP A 85 3.60 -15.96 -19.33
CA ASP A 85 5.03 -15.71 -19.52
C ASP A 85 5.75 -15.64 -18.16
N GLN A 86 5.18 -14.90 -17.19
CA GLN A 86 5.71 -14.84 -15.83
C GLN A 86 5.75 -16.20 -15.12
N LYS A 87 4.73 -17.03 -15.30
CA LYS A 87 4.69 -18.39 -14.71
C LYS A 87 5.68 -19.36 -15.35
N ASN A 88 6.03 -19.12 -16.59
CA ASN A 88 7.00 -19.95 -17.32
C ASN A 88 8.45 -19.53 -17.06
N GLU A 89 8.68 -18.38 -16.42
CA GLU A 89 10.01 -17.98 -15.98
C GLU A 89 10.50 -18.91 -14.87
N GLY A 90 11.75 -19.37 -14.97
CA GLY A 90 12.35 -20.31 -14.02
C GLY A 90 12.51 -19.80 -12.59
N THR A 91 12.24 -18.51 -12.36
CA THR A 91 12.28 -17.82 -11.07
C THR A 91 10.89 -17.61 -10.46
N TYR A 92 9.83 -18.20 -11.04
CA TYR A 92 8.46 -18.03 -10.56
C TYR A 92 8.31 -18.51 -9.11
N ASN A 93 7.81 -17.60 -8.27
CA ASN A 93 7.44 -17.87 -6.88
C ASN A 93 5.99 -17.43 -6.67
N GLU A 94 5.13 -18.37 -6.30
CA GLU A 94 3.69 -18.11 -6.16
C GLU A 94 3.38 -17.08 -5.08
N ALA A 95 4.08 -17.13 -3.93
CA ALA A 95 3.88 -16.18 -2.84
C ALA A 95 4.29 -14.75 -3.24
N SER A 96 5.36 -14.61 -4.01
CA SER A 96 5.77 -13.33 -4.57
C SER A 96 4.77 -12.83 -5.60
N PHE A 97 4.31 -13.70 -6.49
CA PHE A 97 3.30 -13.38 -7.49
C PHE A 97 1.98 -12.91 -6.86
N GLU A 98 1.52 -13.56 -5.81
CA GLU A 98 0.32 -13.15 -5.08
C GLU A 98 0.47 -11.75 -4.47
N ARG A 99 1.63 -11.41 -3.91
CA ARG A 99 1.89 -10.08 -3.36
C ARG A 99 1.97 -9.00 -4.44
N GLU A 100 2.76 -9.24 -5.47
CA GLU A 100 3.11 -8.23 -6.46
C GLU A 100 2.01 -8.00 -7.50
N TYR A 101 1.35 -9.07 -7.94
CA TYR A 101 0.40 -9.02 -9.04
C TYR A 101 -1.07 -9.22 -8.63
N GLU A 102 -1.33 -9.97 -7.56
CA GLU A 102 -2.68 -10.17 -7.02
C GLU A 102 -3.02 -9.22 -5.87
N SER A 103 -2.08 -8.35 -5.47
CA SER A 103 -2.25 -7.39 -4.36
C SER A 103 -2.67 -8.04 -3.04
N ARG A 104 -2.21 -9.26 -2.78
CA ARG A 104 -2.50 -10.02 -1.56
C ARG A 104 -1.44 -9.78 -0.50
N TRP A 105 -1.86 -9.28 0.66
CA TRP A 105 -0.99 -9.11 1.80
C TRP A 105 -0.76 -10.45 2.51
N SER A 106 0.49 -10.87 2.60
CA SER A 106 0.87 -12.11 3.28
C SER A 106 0.87 -11.95 4.80
N GLY A 107 0.45 -13.00 5.51
CA GLY A 107 0.54 -13.06 6.98
C GLY A 107 1.91 -13.47 7.50
N THR A 108 2.77 -14.00 6.62
CA THR A 108 4.07 -14.59 6.98
C THR A 108 5.17 -14.02 6.11
N VAL A 109 6.31 -13.69 6.72
CA VAL A 109 7.57 -13.43 6.00
C VAL A 109 8.08 -14.77 5.45
N GLU A 110 8.68 -14.81 4.25
CA GLU A 110 9.12 -16.03 3.58
C GLU A 110 9.99 -16.94 4.47
N ASP A 111 10.84 -16.36 5.30
CA ASP A 111 11.73 -17.06 6.23
C ASP A 111 11.27 -16.99 7.71
N ALA A 112 9.98 -16.76 7.94
CA ALA A 112 9.49 -16.70 9.32
C ALA A 112 9.56 -18.07 9.98
N PHE A 113 10.31 -18.17 11.07
CA PHE A 113 10.41 -19.38 11.90
C PHE A 113 9.05 -19.82 12.44
N PHE A 114 8.13 -18.86 12.65
CA PHE A 114 6.75 -19.11 13.07
C PHE A 114 5.77 -18.58 12.02
N ASN A 115 4.91 -19.46 11.52
CA ASN A 115 3.79 -19.10 10.68
C ASN A 115 2.62 -18.64 11.58
N SER A 116 2.13 -17.41 11.35
CA SER A 116 1.01 -16.86 12.13
C SER A 116 -0.28 -17.67 11.99
N ASP A 117 -0.51 -18.33 10.85
CA ASP A 117 -1.68 -19.16 10.62
C ASP A 117 -1.60 -20.47 11.43
N THR A 118 -0.40 -21.07 11.51
CA THR A 118 -0.13 -22.21 12.37
C THR A 118 -0.27 -21.84 13.85
N PHE A 119 0.25 -20.67 14.23
CA PHE A 119 0.11 -20.17 15.60
C PHE A 119 -1.37 -19.96 15.96
N ASN A 120 -2.14 -19.28 15.11
CA ASN A 120 -3.56 -19.02 15.36
C ASN A 120 -4.40 -20.30 15.39
N ARG A 121 -4.10 -21.28 14.53
CA ARG A 121 -4.77 -22.58 14.51
C ARG A 121 -4.51 -23.39 15.76
N ASN A 122 -3.31 -23.30 16.30
CA ASN A 122 -2.88 -24.03 17.51
C ASN A 122 -3.13 -23.26 18.82
N ARG A 123 -3.66 -22.03 18.72
CA ARG A 123 -4.02 -21.23 19.88
C ARG A 123 -5.33 -21.77 20.47
N ILE A 124 -5.21 -22.79 21.32
CA ILE A 124 -6.32 -23.30 22.12
C ILE A 124 -6.45 -22.34 23.30
N LEU A 125 -7.48 -21.54 23.30
CA LEU A 125 -7.89 -20.78 24.47
C LEU A 125 -8.85 -21.70 25.27
N ASN A 126 -8.39 -22.17 26.41
CA ASN A 126 -9.24 -22.76 27.41
C ASN A 126 -9.96 -21.67 28.19
#